data_7590b3e7dc0c2dab54df6395c391c45b
#
_entry.id   7590b3e7dc0c2dab54df6395c391c45b
#
_cell.length_a   1.000
_cell.length_b   1.000
_cell.length_c   1.000
_cell.angle_alpha   90.00
_cell.angle_beta   90.00
_cell.angle_gamma   90.00
#
_symmetry.space_group_name_H-M   'P 1'
#
loop_
_entity.id
_entity.type
_entity.pdbx_description
1 polymer ?
#
loop_
_entity_poly.entity_id
_entity_poly.type
_entity_poly.pdbx_seq_one_letter_code
_entity_poly.pdbx_strand_id
1 'polypeptide(L)'
;MSQSFNAFRVLKTLTLLAVTLVASEPSLAQDHSATSIDQILRKAWSTAGLESAPLVSDEQFLRRVTLDLVGRIPKPAERNSFLASPDRDALVERLLASDEFAPFWADHWTTQLYGYKGDDSDERDLLAEWLTTQIRSNRPYDQIATELLTAKGESAFSGPVNFLLRYPDEPVVKVSRAFLGVRLDCARCHDHPFDRWTKDDFARMNRFFDGLERQDVSAGNTRLVDVVREVSAEEGPRFLTGAEPQTSQWRSEFSLFLTRSRPFARNFANRLWYHFLGRGIVHPVDDVNRDNPAAIPELLDWLADETRSNAFDLRHMIRLICRSQSYQAQSMATQGDEQRLKFFAVRSMKPLTPEQWYASMCIATGQESTADERMEFVSMFFGDALNADFSSSWEYRETVQGLMSRLVDPVTLPSRDTDELFVRFLGRSATPDERALCSGRSPQDIGFMLLHSSEFAFNH
;
A
#
# COMPACT_ATOMS: atom_id res chain seq x y z
N MET A 1 40.78 66.18 58.57
CA MET A 1 41.38 65.87 57.32
C MET A 1 40.41 64.91 56.61
N SER A 2 39.46 65.42 55.74
CA SER A 2 39.55 65.41 54.30
C SER A 2 39.64 63.98 53.74
N GLN A 3 38.73 63.42 53.06
CA GLN A 3 38.18 63.80 51.77
C GLN A 3 36.94 62.88 51.38
N SER A 4 36.04 63.50 50.70
CA SER A 4 34.95 62.96 49.93
C SER A 4 35.33 61.97 48.84
N PHE A 5 34.50 60.98 48.61
CA PHE A 5 34.43 60.43 47.25
C PHE A 5 33.01 60.00 46.83
N ASN A 6 32.73 60.31 45.57
CA ASN A 6 31.53 60.38 44.84
C ASN A 6 30.77 59.07 44.65
N ALA A 7 29.45 59.24 44.57
CA ALA A 7 28.49 58.25 44.08
C ALA A 7 28.63 58.01 42.58
N PHE A 8 28.71 56.75 42.14
CA PHE A 8 28.41 56.34 40.79
C PHE A 8 27.17 55.42 40.77
N ARG A 9 26.07 55.99 40.28
CA ARG A 9 24.86 55.23 39.95
C ARG A 9 25.15 54.40 38.71
N VAL A 10 25.12 53.03 38.84
CA VAL A 10 25.05 52.12 37.68
C VAL A 10 23.60 51.71 37.49
N LEU A 11 23.01 52.24 36.44
CA LEU A 11 21.68 51.90 35.92
C LEU A 11 21.78 50.53 35.25
N LYS A 12 21.22 49.49 35.88
CA LYS A 12 21.07 48.19 35.23
C LYS A 12 19.83 48.22 34.37
N THR A 13 20.03 48.31 33.07
CA THR A 13 19.00 48.09 32.05
C THR A 13 18.71 46.57 31.97
N LEU A 14 17.57 46.14 32.45
CA LEU A 14 17.04 44.79 32.18
C LEU A 14 16.53 44.78 30.74
N THR A 15 17.24 44.13 29.84
CA THR A 15 16.71 43.79 28.51
C THR A 15 15.85 42.57 28.64
N LEU A 16 14.54 42.72 28.60
CA LEU A 16 13.56 41.62 28.47
C LEU A 16 13.71 41.02 27.06
N LEU A 17 14.31 39.84 26.97
CA LEU A 17 14.28 39.03 25.75
C LEU A 17 12.89 38.39 25.65
N ALA A 18 12.02 38.99 24.86
CA ALA A 18 10.77 38.36 24.46
C ALA A 18 11.10 37.21 23.48
N VAL A 19 11.11 35.98 24.00
CA VAL A 19 11.08 34.78 23.16
C VAL A 19 9.69 34.68 22.58
N THR A 20 9.48 35.20 21.38
CA THR A 20 8.32 34.89 20.56
C THR A 20 8.41 33.43 20.18
N LEU A 21 7.62 32.57 20.83
CA LEU A 21 7.29 31.27 20.29
C LEU A 21 6.58 31.52 18.96
N VAL A 22 7.31 31.33 17.87
CA VAL A 22 6.69 31.15 16.55
C VAL A 22 6.01 29.80 16.63
N ALA A 23 4.72 29.79 16.96
CA ALA A 23 3.88 28.65 16.67
C ALA A 23 3.97 28.43 15.16
N SER A 24 4.66 27.38 14.75
CA SER A 24 4.61 26.92 13.37
C SER A 24 3.17 26.58 13.07
N GLU A 25 2.50 27.43 12.30
CA GLU A 25 1.22 27.10 11.71
C GLU A 25 1.43 25.87 10.81
N PRO A 26 0.81 24.72 11.12
CA PRO A 26 0.83 23.63 10.19
C PRO A 26 -0.19 23.92 9.11
N SER A 27 0.18 23.72 7.86
CA SER A 27 -0.85 23.26 6.93
C SER A 27 -1.33 24.12 5.77
N LEU A 28 -0.71 25.22 5.41
CA LEU A 28 -1.03 25.82 4.10
C LEU A 28 -0.46 25.01 2.91
N ALA A 29 0.66 24.29 3.13
CA ALA A 29 1.26 23.45 2.08
C ALA A 29 0.44 22.17 1.80
N GLN A 30 -0.22 21.61 2.81
CA GLN A 30 -1.00 20.37 2.66
C GLN A 30 -2.32 20.57 1.91
N ASP A 31 -2.98 21.73 2.09
CA ASP A 31 -4.21 22.07 1.36
C ASP A 31 -3.95 22.31 -0.13
N HIS A 32 -2.79 22.84 -0.49
CA HIS A 32 -2.42 23.09 -1.91
C HIS A 32 -2.20 21.79 -2.69
N SER A 33 -1.71 20.74 -2.06
CA SER A 33 -1.36 19.48 -2.74
C SER A 33 -2.59 18.62 -3.11
N ALA A 34 -3.56 18.46 -2.21
CA ALA A 34 -4.82 17.78 -2.55
C ALA A 34 -5.62 18.57 -3.59
N THR A 35 -5.61 19.91 -3.50
CA THR A 35 -6.19 20.80 -4.51
C THR A 35 -5.54 20.61 -5.88
N SER A 36 -4.25 20.30 -5.96
CA SER A 36 -3.55 20.02 -7.22
C SER A 36 -3.99 18.72 -7.86
N ILE A 37 -4.14 17.62 -7.09
CA ILE A 37 -4.71 16.35 -7.58
C ILE A 37 -6.09 16.61 -8.19
N ASP A 38 -6.97 17.27 -7.45
CA ASP A 38 -8.34 17.53 -7.87
C ASP A 38 -8.42 18.48 -9.08
N GLN A 39 -7.50 19.42 -9.22
CA GLN A 39 -7.41 20.29 -10.42
C GLN A 39 -7.03 19.49 -11.66
N ILE A 40 -6.04 18.60 -11.56
CA ILE A 40 -5.63 17.72 -12.67
C ILE A 40 -6.77 16.80 -13.06
N LEU A 41 -7.44 16.20 -12.08
CA LEU A 41 -8.58 15.32 -12.32
C LEU A 41 -9.74 16.03 -12.99
N ARG A 42 -10.16 17.20 -12.47
CA ARG A 42 -11.24 18.02 -13.07
C ARG A 42 -10.94 18.45 -14.50
N LYS A 43 -9.69 18.81 -14.78
CA LYS A 43 -9.24 19.10 -16.16
C LYS A 43 -9.37 17.89 -17.06
N ALA A 44 -8.94 16.70 -16.59
CA ALA A 44 -9.06 15.44 -17.33
C ALA A 44 -10.54 15.07 -17.58
N TRP A 45 -11.40 15.18 -16.57
CA TRP A 45 -12.85 14.92 -16.70
C TRP A 45 -13.52 15.89 -17.68
N SER A 46 -13.24 17.19 -17.55
CA SER A 46 -13.78 18.20 -18.48
C SER A 46 -13.36 17.90 -19.93
N THR A 47 -12.10 17.52 -20.13
CA THR A 47 -11.59 17.19 -21.47
C THR A 47 -12.25 15.94 -22.05
N ALA A 48 -12.56 14.95 -21.18
CA ALA A 48 -13.21 13.70 -21.57
C ALA A 48 -14.75 13.78 -21.59
N GLY A 49 -15.35 14.90 -21.20
CA GLY A 49 -16.81 15.08 -21.09
C GLY A 49 -17.42 14.20 -19.98
N LEU A 50 -16.69 13.99 -18.89
CA LEU A 50 -17.10 13.16 -17.78
C LEU A 50 -17.51 14.00 -16.56
N GLU A 51 -18.47 13.49 -15.80
CA GLU A 51 -18.84 14.03 -14.49
C GLU A 51 -18.38 13.07 -13.39
N SER A 52 -17.83 13.66 -12.30
CA SER A 52 -17.46 12.86 -11.13
C SER A 52 -18.70 12.37 -10.39
N ALA A 53 -18.59 11.19 -9.76
CA ALA A 53 -19.64 10.72 -8.86
C ALA A 53 -19.74 11.63 -7.62
N PRO A 54 -20.91 11.69 -6.96
CA PRO A 54 -21.06 12.33 -5.67
C PRO A 54 -20.09 11.76 -4.63
N LEU A 55 -19.81 12.53 -3.59
CA LEU A 55 -19.03 12.03 -2.45
C LEU A 55 -19.83 11.01 -1.65
N VAL A 56 -19.13 10.06 -1.06
CA VAL A 56 -19.72 9.08 -0.13
C VAL A 56 -20.15 9.72 1.19
N SER A 57 -21.08 9.07 1.88
CA SER A 57 -21.44 9.43 3.25
C SER A 57 -20.26 9.26 4.22
N ASP A 58 -20.33 9.87 5.39
CA ASP A 58 -19.29 9.72 6.42
C ASP A 58 -19.19 8.28 6.93
N GLU A 59 -20.28 7.53 6.98
CA GLU A 59 -20.28 6.10 7.31
C GLU A 59 -19.49 5.28 6.27
N GLN A 60 -19.74 5.53 4.99
CA GLN A 60 -19.03 4.86 3.91
C GLN A 60 -17.56 5.28 3.89
N PHE A 61 -17.25 6.55 4.10
CA PHE A 61 -15.87 7.03 4.19
C PHE A 61 -15.11 6.36 5.34
N LEU A 62 -15.71 6.31 6.54
CA LEU A 62 -15.13 5.64 7.70
C LEU A 62 -14.79 4.18 7.41
N ARG A 63 -15.75 3.42 6.84
CA ARG A 63 -15.53 2.02 6.48
C ARG A 63 -14.39 1.88 5.46
N ARG A 64 -14.43 2.68 4.40
CA ARG A 64 -13.45 2.68 3.32
C ARG A 64 -12.04 2.93 3.84
N VAL A 65 -11.84 4.02 4.54
CA VAL A 65 -10.51 4.43 4.98
C VAL A 65 -9.95 3.51 6.07
N THR A 66 -10.81 2.93 6.93
CA THR A 66 -10.37 1.95 7.92
C THR A 66 -9.89 0.67 7.25
N LEU A 67 -10.61 0.17 6.24
CA LEU A 67 -10.18 -0.98 5.43
C LEU A 67 -8.87 -0.70 4.67
N ASP A 68 -8.73 0.49 4.09
CA ASP A 68 -7.55 0.82 3.27
C ASP A 68 -6.30 1.14 4.11
N LEU A 69 -6.44 1.60 5.35
CA LEU A 69 -5.31 1.99 6.21
C LEU A 69 -4.91 0.95 7.25
N VAL A 70 -5.88 0.19 7.79
CA VAL A 70 -5.62 -0.78 8.87
C VAL A 70 -6.21 -2.17 8.61
N GLY A 71 -6.76 -2.41 7.41
CA GLY A 71 -7.11 -3.74 6.92
C GLY A 71 -8.35 -4.38 7.55
N ARG A 72 -9.24 -3.62 8.18
CA ARG A 72 -10.45 -4.11 8.82
C ARG A 72 -11.61 -3.12 8.74
N ILE A 73 -12.82 -3.57 9.02
CA ILE A 73 -13.96 -2.68 9.23
C ILE A 73 -13.81 -1.88 10.54
N PRO A 74 -14.46 -0.71 10.67
CA PRO A 74 -14.48 0.04 11.92
C PRO A 74 -15.22 -0.72 13.02
N LYS A 75 -14.68 -0.65 14.24
CA LYS A 75 -15.39 -1.14 15.43
C LYS A 75 -16.61 -0.25 15.72
N PRO A 76 -17.70 -0.77 16.33
CA PRO A 76 -18.88 0.04 16.64
C PRO A 76 -18.57 1.31 17.46
N ALA A 77 -17.65 1.22 18.41
CA ALA A 77 -17.22 2.38 19.20
C ALA A 77 -16.50 3.45 18.36
N GLU A 78 -15.66 3.06 17.41
CA GLU A 78 -14.96 3.97 16.49
C GLU A 78 -15.98 4.69 15.59
N ARG A 79 -16.97 3.94 15.08
CA ARG A 79 -18.07 4.51 14.29
C ARG A 79 -18.86 5.56 15.08
N ASN A 80 -19.32 5.21 16.28
CA ASN A 80 -20.11 6.11 17.10
C ASN A 80 -19.33 7.38 17.46
N SER A 81 -18.05 7.24 17.78
CA SER A 81 -17.18 8.38 18.07
C SER A 81 -17.01 9.30 16.86
N PHE A 82 -16.77 8.73 15.68
CA PHE A 82 -16.57 9.50 14.46
C PHE A 82 -17.85 10.21 14.01
N LEU A 83 -18.98 9.52 14.00
CA LEU A 83 -20.26 10.10 13.55
C LEU A 83 -20.84 11.14 14.52
N ALA A 84 -20.43 11.17 15.77
CA ALA A 84 -20.81 12.23 16.70
C ALA A 84 -20.23 13.60 16.32
N SER A 85 -19.05 13.62 15.67
CA SER A 85 -18.39 14.83 15.15
C SER A 85 -17.48 14.43 13.97
N PRO A 86 -18.02 14.31 12.77
CA PRO A 86 -17.26 13.85 11.61
C PRO A 86 -16.16 14.83 11.24
N ASP A 87 -14.92 14.32 11.23
CA ASP A 87 -13.73 14.98 10.72
C ASP A 87 -12.89 13.94 9.99
N ARG A 88 -12.95 13.97 8.64
CA ARG A 88 -12.27 12.99 7.77
C ARG A 88 -10.76 13.10 7.85
N ASP A 89 -10.22 14.28 7.98
CA ASP A 89 -8.78 14.51 8.09
C ASP A 89 -8.25 13.98 9.44
N ALA A 90 -8.90 14.33 10.54
CA ALA A 90 -8.55 13.81 11.86
C ALA A 90 -8.68 12.27 11.94
N LEU A 91 -9.63 11.67 11.22
CA LEU A 91 -9.77 10.22 11.11
C LEU A 91 -8.56 9.60 10.40
N VAL A 92 -8.14 10.16 9.26
CA VAL A 92 -6.96 9.68 8.51
C VAL A 92 -5.72 9.75 9.40
N GLU A 93 -5.47 10.87 10.07
CA GLU A 93 -4.32 11.03 10.97
C GLU A 93 -4.33 10.01 12.11
N ARG A 94 -5.48 9.77 12.73
CA ARG A 94 -5.64 8.77 13.79
C ARG A 94 -5.32 7.37 13.31
N LEU A 95 -5.79 6.98 12.12
CA LEU A 95 -5.52 5.66 11.55
C LEU A 95 -4.04 5.51 11.15
N LEU A 96 -3.43 6.54 10.57
CA LEU A 96 -1.98 6.57 10.26
C LEU A 96 -1.11 6.44 11.52
N ALA A 97 -1.57 6.97 12.66
CA ALA A 97 -0.86 6.90 13.94
C ALA A 97 -1.16 5.61 14.72
N SER A 98 -2.09 4.78 14.28
CA SER A 98 -2.49 3.56 15.00
C SER A 98 -1.42 2.47 14.96
N ASP A 99 -1.40 1.60 15.98
CA ASP A 99 -0.51 0.43 16.03
C ASP A 99 -0.82 -0.60 14.94
N GLU A 100 -2.04 -0.58 14.38
CA GLU A 100 -2.50 -1.50 13.33
C GLU A 100 -1.97 -1.10 11.94
N PHE A 101 -1.60 0.17 11.72
CA PHE A 101 -1.16 0.69 10.43
C PHE A 101 0.09 -0.01 9.90
N ALA A 102 1.15 -0.06 10.69
CA ALA A 102 2.42 -0.59 10.23
C ALA A 102 2.40 -2.09 9.95
N PRO A 103 1.78 -2.97 10.77
CA PRO A 103 1.64 -4.38 10.47
C PRO A 103 0.81 -4.65 9.20
N PHE A 104 -0.29 -3.92 9.00
CA PHE A 104 -1.14 -4.07 7.81
C PHE A 104 -0.37 -3.72 6.52
N TRP A 105 0.32 -2.59 6.50
CA TRP A 105 1.10 -2.17 5.34
C TRP A 105 2.33 -3.04 5.11
N ALA A 106 2.94 -3.56 6.17
CA ALA A 106 4.04 -4.51 6.06
C ALA A 106 3.59 -5.83 5.43
N ASP A 107 2.46 -6.37 5.84
CA ASP A 107 1.91 -7.59 5.24
C ASP A 107 1.52 -7.37 3.77
N HIS A 108 0.87 -6.24 3.46
CA HIS A 108 0.55 -5.84 2.08
C HIS A 108 1.81 -5.80 1.20
N TRP A 109 2.91 -5.20 1.68
CA TRP A 109 4.16 -5.12 0.91
C TRP A 109 4.90 -6.45 0.86
N THR A 110 4.88 -7.23 1.95
CA THR A 110 5.45 -8.57 1.96
C THR A 110 4.76 -9.45 0.92
N THR A 111 3.46 -9.40 0.82
CA THR A 111 2.70 -10.12 -0.21
C THR A 111 3.10 -9.69 -1.62
N GLN A 112 3.35 -8.40 -1.86
CA GLN A 112 3.81 -7.92 -3.17
C GLN A 112 5.27 -8.30 -3.48
N LEU A 113 6.14 -8.31 -2.47
CA LEU A 113 7.58 -8.55 -2.64
C LEU A 113 7.94 -10.04 -2.61
N TYR A 114 7.36 -10.79 -1.69
CA TYR A 114 7.69 -12.18 -1.42
C TYR A 114 6.63 -13.16 -1.95
N GLY A 115 5.39 -12.75 -1.97
CA GLY A 115 4.23 -13.59 -2.24
C GLY A 115 3.50 -14.00 -0.97
N TYR A 116 2.49 -14.84 -1.14
CA TYR A 116 1.79 -15.45 -0.03
C TYR A 116 2.63 -16.52 0.65
N LYS A 117 2.19 -16.96 1.83
CA LYS A 117 2.86 -17.98 2.64
C LYS A 117 2.89 -19.31 1.88
N GLY A 118 4.09 -19.85 1.66
CA GLY A 118 4.35 -21.20 1.15
C GLY A 118 5.03 -22.03 2.24
N ASP A 119 5.84 -23.02 1.83
CA ASP A 119 6.62 -23.87 2.74
C ASP A 119 7.72 -23.07 3.52
N ASP A 120 8.05 -21.84 3.08
CA ASP A 120 9.10 -20.96 3.64
C ASP A 120 8.49 -19.90 4.58
N SER A 121 7.62 -20.29 5.49
CA SER A 121 6.83 -19.36 6.31
C SER A 121 7.67 -18.42 7.20
N ASP A 122 8.74 -18.94 7.81
CA ASP A 122 9.58 -18.19 8.74
C ASP A 122 10.32 -17.04 8.06
N GLU A 123 10.80 -17.23 6.84
CA GLU A 123 11.50 -16.22 6.04
C GLU A 123 10.59 -15.07 5.61
N ARG A 124 9.35 -15.40 5.25
CA ARG A 124 8.31 -14.41 4.96
C ARG A 124 7.97 -13.58 6.19
N ASP A 125 7.80 -14.23 7.32
CA ASP A 125 7.42 -13.57 8.57
C ASP A 125 8.55 -12.64 9.06
N LEU A 126 9.81 -13.04 8.96
CA LEU A 126 10.96 -12.18 9.24
C LEU A 126 11.01 -10.94 8.33
N LEU A 127 10.68 -11.08 7.06
CA LEU A 127 10.56 -9.94 6.15
C LEU A 127 9.41 -9.01 6.56
N ALA A 128 8.27 -9.56 6.93
CA ALA A 128 7.10 -8.80 7.39
C ALA A 128 7.38 -8.03 8.69
N GLU A 129 8.05 -8.66 9.66
CA GLU A 129 8.47 -8.01 10.91
C GLU A 129 9.46 -6.87 10.67
N TRP A 130 10.44 -7.11 9.80
CA TRP A 130 11.38 -6.06 9.42
C TRP A 130 10.65 -4.89 8.75
N LEU A 131 9.79 -5.14 7.77
CA LEU A 131 8.98 -4.10 7.12
C LEU A 131 8.09 -3.36 8.11
N THR A 132 7.47 -4.07 9.07
CA THR A 132 6.68 -3.45 10.14
C THR A 132 7.50 -2.41 10.91
N THR A 133 8.73 -2.74 11.24
CA THR A 133 9.64 -1.83 11.94
C THR A 133 9.98 -0.60 11.09
N GLN A 134 10.25 -0.80 9.79
CA GLN A 134 10.56 0.30 8.88
C GLN A 134 9.36 1.25 8.70
N ILE A 135 8.16 0.69 8.49
CA ILE A 135 6.93 1.48 8.28
C ILE A 135 6.49 2.19 9.56
N ARG A 136 6.64 1.55 10.73
CA ARG A 136 6.35 2.16 12.03
C ARG A 136 7.21 3.40 12.26
N SER A 137 8.48 3.34 11.90
CA SER A 137 9.42 4.48 11.99
C SER A 137 9.25 5.50 10.87
N ASN A 138 8.30 5.30 9.95
CA ASN A 138 8.08 6.10 8.75
C ASN A 138 9.36 6.26 7.90
N ARG A 139 10.15 5.18 7.79
CA ARG A 139 11.37 5.21 6.98
C ARG A 139 11.04 5.45 5.51
N PRO A 140 11.78 6.34 4.81
CA PRO A 140 11.59 6.59 3.38
C PRO A 140 11.61 5.32 2.52
N TYR A 141 10.67 5.21 1.58
CA TYR A 141 10.53 3.99 0.77
C TYR A 141 11.75 3.69 -0.11
N ASP A 142 12.43 4.69 -0.61
CA ASP A 142 13.68 4.54 -1.35
C ASP A 142 14.81 3.92 -0.51
N GLN A 143 14.85 4.22 0.79
CA GLN A 143 15.78 3.61 1.72
C GLN A 143 15.40 2.16 2.02
N ILE A 144 14.10 1.85 2.16
CA ILE A 144 13.61 0.47 2.31
C ILE A 144 13.99 -0.34 1.07
N ALA A 145 13.74 0.18 -0.14
CA ALA A 145 14.11 -0.48 -1.39
C ALA A 145 15.62 -0.69 -1.52
N THR A 146 16.42 0.32 -1.12
CA THR A 146 17.89 0.20 -1.11
C THR A 146 18.35 -0.94 -0.22
N GLU A 147 17.83 -1.06 1.00
CA GLU A 147 18.21 -2.12 1.93
C GLU A 147 17.80 -3.50 1.41
N LEU A 148 16.59 -3.66 0.88
CA LEU A 148 16.15 -4.91 0.24
C LEU A 148 17.10 -5.35 -0.89
N LEU A 149 17.54 -4.41 -1.72
CA LEU A 149 18.39 -4.68 -2.88
C LEU A 149 19.86 -4.94 -2.52
N THR A 150 20.32 -4.43 -1.38
CA THR A 150 21.73 -4.54 -0.95
C THR A 150 21.93 -5.46 0.23
N ALA A 151 20.86 -6.08 0.74
CA ALA A 151 20.89 -6.95 1.90
C ALA A 151 21.89 -8.10 1.77
N LYS A 152 22.58 -8.41 2.87
CA LYS A 152 23.51 -9.52 3.04
C LYS A 152 23.31 -10.14 4.42
N GLY A 153 23.68 -11.40 4.57
CA GLY A 153 23.56 -12.09 5.85
C GLY A 153 22.73 -13.37 5.74
N GLU A 154 22.26 -13.88 6.84
CA GLU A 154 21.60 -15.17 6.94
C GLU A 154 20.09 -15.00 6.98
N SER A 155 19.37 -15.89 6.25
CA SER A 155 17.91 -15.87 6.11
C SER A 155 17.18 -15.91 7.46
N ALA A 156 17.68 -16.71 8.40
CA ALA A 156 17.08 -16.89 9.71
C ALA A 156 17.20 -15.67 10.64
N PHE A 157 18.04 -14.68 10.32
CA PHE A 157 18.32 -13.54 11.19
C PHE A 157 18.15 -12.16 10.54
N SER A 158 17.90 -12.13 9.22
CA SER A 158 17.83 -10.89 8.46
C SER A 158 16.64 -10.86 7.52
N GLY A 159 15.57 -10.19 7.92
CA GLY A 159 14.35 -10.06 7.13
C GLY A 159 14.58 -9.62 5.68
N PRO A 160 15.32 -8.52 5.40
CA PRO A 160 15.49 -8.01 4.03
C PRO A 160 16.25 -8.96 3.10
N VAL A 161 17.08 -9.86 3.62
CA VAL A 161 17.80 -10.87 2.82
C VAL A 161 16.82 -11.80 2.10
N ASN A 162 15.70 -12.11 2.73
CA ASN A 162 14.71 -13.06 2.26
C ASN A 162 14.02 -12.60 0.96
N PHE A 163 13.98 -11.30 0.69
CA PHE A 163 13.47 -10.78 -0.59
C PHE A 163 14.26 -11.34 -1.80
N LEU A 164 15.59 -11.25 -1.78
CA LEU A 164 16.41 -11.75 -2.90
C LEU A 164 16.59 -13.27 -2.85
N LEU A 165 16.58 -13.88 -1.68
CA LEU A 165 16.64 -15.33 -1.55
C LEU A 165 15.41 -16.02 -2.14
N ARG A 166 14.24 -15.37 -2.13
CA ARG A 166 13.01 -15.89 -2.73
C ARG A 166 13.10 -16.04 -4.26
N TYR A 167 13.91 -15.22 -4.91
CA TYR A 167 14.03 -15.17 -6.38
C TYR A 167 15.48 -15.42 -6.82
N PRO A 168 15.97 -16.68 -6.71
CA PRO A 168 17.38 -17.01 -6.86
C PRO A 168 17.93 -16.84 -8.26
N ASP A 169 17.14 -17.25 -9.24
CA ASP A 169 17.64 -17.42 -10.60
C ASP A 169 17.61 -16.11 -11.40
N GLU A 170 16.58 -15.31 -11.19
CA GLU A 170 16.38 -14.07 -11.96
C GLU A 170 15.81 -12.94 -11.10
N PRO A 171 16.58 -12.43 -10.12
CA PRO A 171 16.08 -11.37 -9.22
C PRO A 171 15.65 -10.11 -9.98
N VAL A 172 16.25 -9.83 -11.15
CA VAL A 172 15.92 -8.66 -11.99
C VAL A 172 14.45 -8.65 -12.43
N VAL A 173 13.85 -9.83 -12.70
CA VAL A 173 12.44 -9.93 -13.10
C VAL A 173 11.54 -9.39 -11.99
N LYS A 174 11.74 -9.89 -10.77
CA LYS A 174 10.96 -9.46 -9.61
C LYS A 174 11.22 -7.99 -9.25
N VAL A 175 12.49 -7.59 -9.26
CA VAL A 175 12.90 -6.21 -8.95
C VAL A 175 12.29 -5.22 -9.94
N SER A 176 12.34 -5.52 -11.24
CA SER A 176 11.77 -4.64 -12.27
C SER A 176 10.25 -4.47 -12.13
N ARG A 177 9.53 -5.57 -11.90
CA ARG A 177 8.08 -5.53 -11.68
C ARG A 177 7.71 -4.81 -10.38
N ALA A 178 8.41 -5.12 -9.29
CA ALA A 178 8.10 -4.57 -7.97
C ALA A 178 8.41 -3.07 -7.89
N PHE A 179 9.56 -2.63 -8.39
CA PHE A 179 10.09 -1.28 -8.15
C PHE A 179 10.04 -0.35 -9.36
N LEU A 180 9.99 -0.87 -10.59
CA LEU A 180 9.93 -0.05 -11.80
C LEU A 180 8.58 -0.16 -12.53
N GLY A 181 7.78 -1.18 -12.21
CA GLY A 181 6.51 -1.46 -12.89
C GLY A 181 6.70 -1.98 -14.32
N VAL A 182 7.85 -2.55 -14.63
CA VAL A 182 8.24 -3.01 -15.97
C VAL A 182 8.37 -4.52 -15.99
N ARG A 183 7.80 -5.16 -17.01
CA ARG A 183 7.93 -6.60 -17.27
C ARG A 183 9.12 -6.85 -18.18
N LEU A 184 10.25 -7.26 -17.60
CA LEU A 184 11.45 -7.62 -18.35
C LEU A 184 11.54 -9.11 -18.70
N ASP A 185 10.70 -9.95 -18.14
CA ASP A 185 10.69 -11.40 -18.34
C ASP A 185 10.51 -11.81 -19.80
N CYS A 186 9.74 -11.06 -20.61
CA CYS A 186 9.63 -11.31 -22.05
C CYS A 186 10.95 -11.06 -22.79
N ALA A 187 11.79 -10.13 -22.32
CA ALA A 187 13.08 -9.83 -22.92
C ALA A 187 14.18 -10.86 -22.60
N ARG A 188 13.91 -11.86 -21.75
CA ARG A 188 14.85 -12.92 -21.39
C ARG A 188 15.33 -13.76 -22.57
N CYS A 189 14.41 -14.16 -23.45
CA CYS A 189 14.71 -15.09 -24.55
C CYS A 189 14.85 -14.40 -25.92
N HIS A 190 14.13 -13.31 -26.13
CA HIS A 190 14.09 -12.53 -27.38
C HIS A 190 13.77 -11.06 -27.03
N ASP A 191 13.95 -10.16 -27.97
CA ASP A 191 13.54 -8.77 -27.79
C ASP A 191 12.06 -8.67 -27.44
N HIS A 192 11.71 -7.76 -26.53
CA HIS A 192 10.34 -7.62 -26.02
C HIS A 192 9.36 -7.30 -27.16
N PRO A 193 8.28 -8.08 -27.36
CA PRO A 193 7.42 -7.94 -28.54
C PRO A 193 6.61 -6.64 -28.58
N PHE A 194 6.38 -5.99 -27.43
CA PHE A 194 5.52 -4.81 -27.29
C PHE A 194 6.21 -3.60 -26.64
N ASP A 195 7.50 -3.73 -26.27
CA ASP A 195 8.27 -2.64 -25.68
C ASP A 195 9.69 -2.60 -26.28
N ARG A 196 10.44 -1.55 -25.93
CA ARG A 196 11.79 -1.28 -26.46
C ARG A 196 12.89 -2.19 -25.88
N TRP A 197 12.59 -2.99 -24.89
CA TRP A 197 13.59 -3.77 -24.16
C TRP A 197 14.10 -4.93 -25.00
N THR A 198 15.41 -4.99 -25.14
CA THR A 198 16.09 -6.05 -25.88
C THR A 198 16.55 -7.17 -24.94
N LYS A 199 16.90 -8.32 -25.53
CA LYS A 199 17.55 -9.41 -24.80
C LYS A 199 18.86 -8.94 -24.14
N ASP A 200 19.61 -8.02 -24.77
CA ASP A 200 20.83 -7.43 -24.19
C ASP A 200 20.49 -6.56 -22.96
N ASP A 201 19.43 -5.76 -23.01
CA ASP A 201 19.00 -4.98 -21.85
C ASP A 201 18.65 -5.87 -20.65
N PHE A 202 17.95 -6.98 -20.88
CA PHE A 202 17.67 -7.96 -19.83
C PHE A 202 18.96 -8.56 -19.26
N ALA A 203 19.85 -9.05 -20.14
CA ALA A 203 21.09 -9.68 -19.72
C ALA A 203 21.97 -8.71 -18.91
N ARG A 204 22.14 -7.48 -19.38
CA ARG A 204 22.93 -6.46 -18.67
C ARG A 204 22.31 -5.99 -17.37
N MET A 205 21.00 -5.91 -17.28
CA MET A 205 20.29 -5.66 -16.01
C MET A 205 20.49 -6.81 -15.02
N ASN A 206 20.43 -8.07 -15.47
CA ASN A 206 20.61 -9.21 -14.59
C ASN A 206 22.04 -9.31 -14.04
N ARG A 207 23.05 -8.85 -14.79
CA ARG A 207 24.46 -8.86 -14.37
C ARG A 207 24.75 -8.06 -13.09
N PHE A 208 23.91 -7.11 -12.71
CA PHE A 208 24.02 -6.46 -11.40
C PHE A 208 23.95 -7.45 -10.23
N PHE A 209 23.39 -8.63 -10.47
CA PHE A 209 23.20 -9.69 -9.48
C PHE A 209 24.15 -10.89 -9.68
N ASP A 210 25.04 -10.88 -10.68
CA ASP A 210 25.97 -11.99 -10.96
C ASP A 210 26.94 -12.29 -9.80
N GLY A 211 27.21 -11.30 -8.96
CA GLY A 211 28.00 -11.45 -7.74
C GLY A 211 27.23 -12.00 -6.55
N LEU A 212 25.93 -12.24 -6.68
CA LEU A 212 25.09 -12.72 -5.60
C LEU A 212 25.24 -14.23 -5.42
N GLU A 213 25.80 -14.65 -4.28
CA GLU A 213 26.00 -16.07 -3.97
C GLU A 213 25.21 -16.47 -2.74
N ARG A 214 24.75 -17.72 -2.77
CA ARG A 214 24.04 -18.40 -1.69
C ARG A 214 24.95 -19.45 -1.09
N GLN A 215 25.00 -19.45 0.21
CA GLN A 215 25.79 -20.40 0.98
C GLN A 215 24.88 -21.05 1.99
N ASP A 216 24.67 -22.35 1.89
CA ASP A 216 23.95 -23.11 2.90
C ASP A 216 24.76 -23.14 4.19
N VAL A 217 24.16 -22.61 5.26
CA VAL A 217 24.79 -22.55 6.60
C VAL A 217 24.35 -23.75 7.44
N SER A 218 23.03 -24.01 7.44
CA SER A 218 22.41 -25.15 8.11
C SER A 218 21.06 -25.42 7.50
N ALA A 219 20.34 -26.47 7.92
CA ALA A 219 18.99 -26.74 7.47
C ALA A 219 18.09 -25.53 7.76
N GLY A 220 17.45 -25.00 6.71
CA GLY A 220 16.56 -23.83 6.80
C GLY A 220 17.27 -22.48 7.01
N ASN A 221 18.60 -22.41 6.85
CA ASN A 221 19.35 -21.15 6.97
C ASN A 221 20.34 -20.99 5.84
N THR A 222 20.11 -20.02 4.95
CA THR A 222 20.95 -19.68 3.80
C THR A 222 21.56 -18.30 4.00
N ARG A 223 22.85 -18.18 3.76
CA ARG A 223 23.58 -16.91 3.79
C ARG A 223 23.68 -16.33 2.38
N LEU A 224 23.32 -15.07 2.23
CA LEU A 224 23.47 -14.27 1.02
C LEU A 224 24.72 -13.39 1.12
N VAL A 225 25.62 -13.52 0.16
CA VAL A 225 26.89 -12.75 0.10
C VAL A 225 27.07 -12.17 -1.30
N ASP A 226 27.86 -11.08 -1.38
CA ASP A 226 28.38 -10.58 -2.66
C ASP A 226 29.83 -11.03 -2.86
N VAL A 227 30.09 -11.58 -4.04
CA VAL A 227 31.47 -11.82 -4.52
C VAL A 227 31.76 -10.89 -5.70
N VAL A 228 32.97 -10.41 -5.75
CA VAL A 228 33.40 -9.56 -6.87
C VAL A 228 33.53 -10.41 -8.14
N ARG A 229 32.89 -9.96 -9.20
CA ARG A 229 33.01 -10.55 -10.55
C ARG A 229 33.75 -9.59 -11.45
N GLU A 230 34.72 -10.12 -12.19
CA GLU A 230 35.40 -9.39 -13.25
C GLU A 230 34.75 -9.73 -14.58
N VAL A 231 34.28 -8.72 -15.29
CA VAL A 231 33.74 -8.86 -16.66
C VAL A 231 34.32 -7.75 -17.52
N SER A 232 34.34 -7.98 -18.85
CA SER A 232 34.70 -6.92 -19.79
C SER A 232 33.73 -5.75 -19.73
N ALA A 233 34.20 -4.54 -20.00
CA ALA A 233 33.31 -3.35 -20.00
C ALA A 233 32.16 -3.48 -21.02
N GLU A 234 32.40 -4.15 -22.15
CA GLU A 234 31.40 -4.38 -23.20
C GLU A 234 30.26 -5.30 -22.75
N GLU A 235 30.55 -6.19 -21.82
CA GLU A 235 29.59 -7.14 -21.25
C GLU A 235 29.10 -6.78 -19.84
N GLY A 236 29.63 -5.72 -19.24
CA GLY A 236 29.31 -5.30 -17.87
C GLY A 236 27.82 -4.97 -17.63
N PRO A 237 27.41 -4.84 -16.35
CA PRO A 237 26.05 -4.49 -16.03
C PRO A 237 25.69 -3.08 -16.53
N ARG A 238 24.45 -2.92 -17.01
CA ARG A 238 23.90 -1.64 -17.47
C ARG A 238 22.45 -1.52 -17.06
N PHE A 239 22.12 -0.41 -16.40
CA PHE A 239 20.75 -0.13 -15.99
C PHE A 239 19.90 0.34 -17.19
N LEU A 240 18.56 0.22 -17.10
CA LEU A 240 17.62 0.56 -18.18
C LEU A 240 17.71 1.99 -18.71
N THR A 241 18.31 2.91 -17.95
CA THR A 241 18.59 4.30 -18.40
C THR A 241 19.92 4.43 -19.15
N GLY A 242 20.69 3.36 -19.29
CA GLY A 242 22.04 3.34 -19.85
C GLY A 242 23.14 3.57 -18.82
N ALA A 243 22.83 3.75 -17.53
CA ALA A 243 23.83 3.94 -16.49
C ALA A 243 24.62 2.64 -16.24
N GLU A 244 25.94 2.76 -16.12
CA GLU A 244 26.87 1.67 -15.84
C GLU A 244 27.58 1.92 -14.50
N PRO A 245 27.84 0.86 -13.71
CA PRO A 245 28.50 1.00 -12.42
C PRO A 245 29.97 1.41 -12.62
N GLN A 246 30.46 2.20 -11.67
CA GLN A 246 31.85 2.69 -11.66
C GLN A 246 32.75 1.88 -10.72
N THR A 247 32.17 1.02 -9.91
CA THR A 247 32.88 0.19 -8.92
C THR A 247 32.46 -1.27 -9.06
N SER A 248 33.13 -2.16 -8.31
CA SER A 248 32.73 -3.57 -8.20
C SER A 248 31.53 -3.82 -7.29
N GLN A 249 30.95 -2.78 -6.67
CA GLN A 249 29.79 -2.89 -5.79
C GLN A 249 28.48 -2.75 -6.58
N TRP A 250 28.26 -3.64 -7.52
CA TRP A 250 27.20 -3.52 -8.52
C TRP A 250 25.80 -3.38 -7.94
N ARG A 251 25.44 -4.19 -6.94
CA ARG A 251 24.10 -4.09 -6.31
C ARG A 251 23.89 -2.76 -5.59
N SER A 252 24.92 -2.22 -4.96
CA SER A 252 24.86 -0.91 -4.31
C SER A 252 24.61 0.20 -5.33
N GLU A 253 25.34 0.19 -6.46
CA GLU A 253 25.13 1.17 -7.52
C GLU A 253 23.80 0.95 -8.26
N PHE A 254 23.39 -0.30 -8.46
CA PHE A 254 22.05 -0.62 -8.99
C PHE A 254 20.96 0.00 -8.13
N SER A 255 21.04 -0.15 -6.82
CA SER A 255 20.03 0.42 -5.90
C SER A 255 19.96 1.95 -6.01
N LEU A 256 21.10 2.62 -6.21
CA LEU A 256 21.14 4.07 -6.44
C LEU A 256 20.56 4.45 -7.81
N PHE A 257 20.87 3.73 -8.87
CA PHE A 257 20.28 3.98 -10.19
C PHE A 257 18.77 3.78 -10.16
N LEU A 258 18.31 2.73 -9.49
CA LEU A 258 16.89 2.40 -9.37
C LEU A 258 16.16 3.48 -8.57
N THR A 259 16.59 3.79 -7.35
CA THR A 259 15.85 4.69 -6.44
C THR A 259 15.87 6.15 -6.91
N ARG A 260 16.89 6.56 -7.66
CA ARG A 260 16.97 7.90 -8.28
C ARG A 260 16.19 8.01 -9.59
N SER A 261 15.78 6.89 -10.17
CA SER A 261 15.09 6.89 -11.48
C SER A 261 13.66 7.42 -11.36
N ARG A 262 13.18 8.09 -12.43
CA ARG A 262 11.77 8.51 -12.50
C ARG A 262 10.79 7.34 -12.52
N PRO A 263 11.05 6.21 -13.20
CA PRO A 263 10.21 5.02 -13.13
C PRO A 263 9.96 4.52 -11.71
N PHE A 264 10.94 4.55 -10.82
CA PHE A 264 10.78 4.15 -9.42
C PHE A 264 9.72 4.99 -8.69
N ALA A 265 9.81 6.32 -8.78
CA ALA A 265 8.85 7.22 -8.16
C ALA A 265 7.45 7.08 -8.78
N ARG A 266 7.36 6.94 -10.12
CA ARG A 266 6.09 6.71 -10.82
C ARG A 266 5.45 5.38 -10.41
N ASN A 267 6.23 4.32 -10.29
CA ASN A 267 5.72 3.02 -9.88
C ASN A 267 5.21 3.03 -8.43
N PHE A 268 5.96 3.65 -7.51
CA PHE A 268 5.51 3.81 -6.12
C PHE A 268 4.17 4.56 -6.05
N ALA A 269 4.08 5.72 -6.70
CA ALA A 269 2.86 6.51 -6.76
C ALA A 269 1.69 5.74 -7.40
N ASN A 270 1.95 5.03 -8.51
CA ASN A 270 0.94 4.25 -9.23
C ASN A 270 0.41 3.07 -8.40
N ARG A 271 1.27 2.40 -7.63
CA ARG A 271 0.88 1.30 -6.73
C ARG A 271 0.06 1.80 -5.54
N LEU A 272 0.43 2.93 -4.94
CA LEU A 272 -0.38 3.56 -3.91
C LEU A 272 -1.74 3.98 -4.47
N TRP A 273 -1.77 4.64 -5.61
CA TRP A 273 -3.02 5.01 -6.28
C TRP A 273 -3.91 3.80 -6.54
N TYR A 274 -3.33 2.69 -7.05
CA TYR A 274 -4.04 1.43 -7.24
C TYR A 274 -4.62 0.88 -5.93
N HIS A 275 -3.83 0.89 -4.84
CA HIS A 275 -4.30 0.40 -3.54
C HIS A 275 -5.58 1.14 -3.09
N PHE A 276 -5.61 2.47 -3.24
CA PHE A 276 -6.73 3.29 -2.78
C PHE A 276 -7.91 3.34 -3.76
N LEU A 277 -7.66 3.38 -5.05
CA LEU A 277 -8.69 3.57 -6.07
C LEU A 277 -9.15 2.26 -6.73
N GLY A 278 -8.48 1.13 -6.49
CA GLY A 278 -8.76 -0.15 -7.11
C GLY A 278 -8.33 -0.27 -8.57
N ARG A 279 -7.73 0.80 -9.14
CA ARG A 279 -7.16 0.85 -10.49
C ARG A 279 -5.94 1.77 -10.49
N GLY A 280 -4.86 1.33 -11.14
CA GLY A 280 -3.68 2.17 -11.36
C GLY A 280 -3.91 3.22 -12.45
N ILE A 281 -3.13 4.30 -12.40
CA ILE A 281 -3.09 5.31 -13.48
C ILE A 281 -2.48 4.68 -14.73
N VAL A 282 -1.48 3.81 -14.57
CA VAL A 282 -1.13 2.74 -15.51
C VAL A 282 -1.70 1.44 -14.95
N HIS A 283 -2.45 0.69 -15.74
CA HIS A 283 -3.09 -0.55 -15.28
C HIS A 283 -3.04 -1.64 -16.36
N PRO A 284 -2.50 -2.83 -16.08
CA PRO A 284 -1.93 -3.32 -14.82
C PRO A 284 -0.73 -2.50 -14.31
N VAL A 285 -0.53 -2.48 -12.99
CA VAL A 285 0.46 -1.59 -12.35
C VAL A 285 1.92 -1.99 -12.60
N ASP A 286 2.14 -3.23 -12.98
CA ASP A 286 3.46 -3.82 -13.30
C ASP A 286 3.72 -3.92 -14.81
N ASP A 287 2.90 -3.25 -15.63
CA ASP A 287 2.95 -3.34 -17.10
C ASP A 287 3.08 -1.96 -17.74
N VAL A 288 4.06 -1.20 -17.26
CA VAL A 288 4.37 0.13 -17.81
C VAL A 288 5.16 -0.05 -19.10
N ASN A 289 4.50 0.18 -20.24
CA ASN A 289 5.08 0.10 -21.58
C ASN A 289 4.45 1.12 -22.53
N ARG A 290 4.87 1.14 -23.81
CA ARG A 290 4.40 2.09 -24.82
C ARG A 290 2.93 1.89 -25.18
N ASP A 291 2.47 0.64 -25.19
CA ASP A 291 1.12 0.26 -25.60
C ASP A 291 0.12 0.36 -24.44
N ASN A 292 0.62 0.52 -23.21
CA ASN A 292 -0.15 0.72 -22.00
C ASN A 292 0.18 2.09 -21.34
N PRO A 293 -0.20 3.21 -21.94
CA PRO A 293 0.09 4.53 -21.41
C PRO A 293 -0.77 4.84 -20.17
N ALA A 294 -0.27 5.74 -19.34
CA ALA A 294 -1.03 6.28 -18.21
C ALA A 294 -2.35 6.91 -18.67
N ALA A 295 -3.46 6.61 -17.98
CA ALA A 295 -4.77 7.18 -18.27
C ALA A 295 -4.78 8.71 -18.12
N ILE A 296 -4.07 9.22 -17.12
CA ILE A 296 -3.86 10.66 -16.88
C ILE A 296 -2.36 10.87 -16.63
N PRO A 297 -1.53 11.07 -17.69
CA PRO A 297 -0.08 11.22 -17.56
C PRO A 297 0.34 12.36 -16.61
N GLU A 298 -0.36 13.49 -16.67
CA GLU A 298 -0.11 14.66 -15.82
C GLU A 298 -0.26 14.33 -14.32
N LEU A 299 -1.25 13.51 -13.97
CA LEU A 299 -1.46 13.04 -12.58
C LEU A 299 -0.32 12.14 -12.10
N LEU A 300 0.08 11.18 -12.92
CA LEU A 300 1.14 10.26 -12.56
C LEU A 300 2.49 10.99 -12.41
N ASP A 301 2.76 11.92 -13.29
CA ASP A 301 3.98 12.72 -13.23
C ASP A 301 4.01 13.64 -12.03
N TRP A 302 2.88 14.29 -11.72
CA TRP A 302 2.74 15.14 -10.53
C TRP A 302 2.93 14.31 -9.23
N LEU A 303 2.26 13.15 -9.12
CA LEU A 303 2.39 12.27 -7.96
C LEU A 303 3.83 11.75 -7.79
N ALA A 304 4.52 11.45 -8.88
CA ALA A 304 5.92 11.02 -8.84
C ALA A 304 6.86 12.15 -8.39
N ASP A 305 6.63 13.37 -8.83
CA ASP A 305 7.41 14.55 -8.43
C ASP A 305 7.13 14.89 -6.96
N GLU A 306 5.87 14.79 -6.50
CA GLU A 306 5.47 14.97 -5.11
C GLU A 306 6.12 13.91 -4.20
N THR A 307 6.12 12.64 -4.63
CA THR A 307 6.81 11.54 -3.94
C THR A 307 8.29 11.85 -3.71
N ARG A 308 8.99 12.34 -4.75
CA ARG A 308 10.42 12.68 -4.66
C ARG A 308 10.67 13.91 -3.78
N SER A 309 9.83 14.92 -3.90
CA SER A 309 9.96 16.18 -3.14
C SER A 309 9.75 15.98 -1.64
N ASN A 310 8.94 14.96 -1.28
CA ASN A 310 8.68 14.58 0.11
C ASN A 310 9.43 13.31 0.53
N ALA A 311 10.61 13.06 -0.06
CA ALA A 311 11.54 12.00 0.34
C ALA A 311 10.88 10.62 0.47
N PHE A 312 9.95 10.27 -0.44
CA PHE A 312 9.25 8.98 -0.44
C PHE A 312 8.52 8.65 0.87
N ASP A 313 7.98 9.69 1.53
CA ASP A 313 7.16 9.53 2.75
C ASP A 313 5.83 8.86 2.41
N LEU A 314 5.66 7.61 2.89
CA LEU A 314 4.45 6.82 2.67
C LEU A 314 3.21 7.50 3.25
N ARG A 315 3.30 8.01 4.49
CA ARG A 315 2.14 8.62 5.17
C ARG A 315 1.71 9.92 4.50
N HIS A 316 2.68 10.72 4.00
CA HIS A 316 2.38 11.92 3.22
C HIS A 316 1.55 11.58 1.97
N MET A 317 2.00 10.61 1.17
CA MET A 317 1.30 10.22 -0.05
C MET A 317 -0.11 9.64 0.23
N ILE A 318 -0.25 8.88 1.31
CA ILE A 318 -1.57 8.37 1.76
C ILE A 318 -2.52 9.53 2.08
N ARG A 319 -2.07 10.53 2.85
CA ARG A 319 -2.88 11.73 3.17
C ARG A 319 -3.40 12.41 1.91
N LEU A 320 -2.53 12.63 0.95
CA LEU A 320 -2.89 13.28 -0.31
C LEU A 320 -3.97 12.51 -1.06
N ILE A 321 -3.79 11.20 -1.18
CA ILE A 321 -4.75 10.36 -1.90
C ILE A 321 -6.09 10.31 -1.16
N CYS A 322 -6.10 10.12 0.16
CA CYS A 322 -7.33 10.05 0.96
C CYS A 322 -8.15 11.36 0.94
N ARG A 323 -7.48 12.51 0.76
CA ARG A 323 -8.13 13.82 0.62
C ARG A 323 -8.68 14.09 -0.76
N SER A 324 -8.25 13.36 -1.79
CA SER A 324 -8.67 13.60 -3.16
C SER A 324 -10.17 13.33 -3.38
N GLN A 325 -10.78 14.12 -4.25
CA GLN A 325 -12.17 13.95 -4.66
C GLN A 325 -12.45 12.55 -5.20
N SER A 326 -11.53 11.98 -5.99
CA SER A 326 -11.66 10.62 -6.55
C SER A 326 -11.70 9.54 -5.48
N TYR A 327 -10.89 9.65 -4.42
CA TYR A 327 -10.93 8.68 -3.33
C TYR A 327 -12.24 8.77 -2.54
N GLN A 328 -12.75 9.98 -2.35
CA GLN A 328 -13.98 10.23 -1.62
C GLN A 328 -15.26 10.08 -2.47
N ALA A 329 -15.13 9.87 -3.78
CA ALA A 329 -16.27 9.64 -4.67
C ALA A 329 -16.93 8.27 -4.41
N GLN A 330 -18.20 8.16 -4.76
CA GLN A 330 -18.93 6.88 -4.73
C GLN A 330 -18.27 5.86 -5.64
N SER A 331 -18.32 4.60 -5.23
CA SER A 331 -17.85 3.48 -6.03
C SER A 331 -18.95 2.96 -6.94
N MET A 332 -18.58 2.49 -8.12
CA MET A 332 -19.52 1.86 -9.06
C MET A 332 -18.97 0.52 -9.56
N ALA A 333 -19.89 -0.38 -9.91
CA ALA A 333 -19.56 -1.64 -10.55
C ALA A 333 -19.17 -1.39 -12.02
N THR A 334 -18.32 -2.21 -12.55
CA THR A 334 -17.56 -2.03 -13.81
C THR A 334 -18.40 -1.97 -15.09
N GLN A 335 -19.66 -2.44 -15.11
CA GLN A 335 -20.46 -2.48 -16.34
C GLN A 335 -21.09 -1.12 -16.63
N GLY A 336 -20.72 -0.53 -17.77
CA GLY A 336 -21.30 0.69 -18.32
C GLY A 336 -20.52 1.99 -18.04
N ASP A 337 -19.51 1.96 -17.18
CA ASP A 337 -18.77 3.15 -16.75
C ASP A 337 -17.24 3.06 -16.92
N GLU A 338 -16.78 2.28 -17.91
CA GLU A 338 -15.34 2.03 -18.11
C GLU A 338 -14.50 3.31 -18.25
N GLN A 339 -15.03 4.33 -18.94
CA GLN A 339 -14.32 5.61 -19.07
C GLN A 339 -14.27 6.37 -17.75
N ARG A 340 -15.36 6.40 -16.97
CA ARG A 340 -15.37 7.05 -15.66
C ARG A 340 -14.41 6.37 -14.69
N LEU A 341 -14.35 5.01 -14.72
CA LEU A 341 -13.37 4.24 -13.95
C LEU A 341 -11.94 4.50 -14.41
N LYS A 342 -11.69 4.56 -15.72
CA LYS A 342 -10.36 4.83 -16.29
C LYS A 342 -9.83 6.21 -15.90
N PHE A 343 -10.71 7.22 -15.84
CA PHE A 343 -10.37 8.60 -15.50
C PHE A 343 -10.63 8.94 -14.02
N PHE A 344 -10.93 7.94 -13.18
CA PHE A 344 -11.17 8.10 -11.73
C PHE A 344 -12.29 9.08 -11.38
N ALA A 345 -13.27 9.28 -12.28
CA ALA A 345 -14.48 10.05 -12.02
C ALA A 345 -15.48 9.28 -11.12
N VAL A 346 -15.27 7.99 -10.98
CA VAL A 346 -15.86 7.09 -9.99
C VAL A 346 -14.77 6.19 -9.44
N ARG A 347 -14.91 5.70 -8.22
CA ARG A 347 -13.98 4.73 -7.62
C ARG A 347 -14.34 3.32 -8.03
N SER A 348 -13.35 2.45 -8.24
CA SER A 348 -13.62 1.02 -8.43
C SER A 348 -14.01 0.37 -7.10
N MET A 349 -14.99 -0.52 -7.14
CA MET A 349 -15.23 -1.42 -6.01
C MET A 349 -14.08 -2.41 -5.91
N LYS A 350 -13.49 -2.52 -4.71
CA LYS A 350 -12.42 -3.47 -4.42
C LYS A 350 -12.95 -4.64 -3.61
N PRO A 351 -12.68 -5.89 -3.99
CA PRO A 351 -12.89 -7.01 -3.08
C PRO A 351 -11.95 -6.85 -1.86
N LEU A 352 -12.39 -7.29 -0.70
CA LEU A 352 -11.54 -7.40 0.47
C LEU A 352 -10.48 -8.49 0.23
N THR A 353 -9.26 -8.26 0.69
CA THR A 353 -8.28 -9.35 0.72
C THR A 353 -8.70 -10.42 1.73
N PRO A 354 -8.18 -11.66 1.63
CA PRO A 354 -8.48 -12.70 2.61
C PRO A 354 -8.28 -12.26 4.06
N GLU A 355 -7.18 -11.55 4.32
CA GLU A 355 -6.85 -11.02 5.64
C GLU A 355 -7.83 -9.94 6.09
N GLN A 356 -8.21 -9.03 5.20
CA GLN A 356 -9.21 -7.99 5.48
C GLN A 356 -10.57 -8.60 5.77
N TRP A 357 -10.95 -9.62 5.01
CA TRP A 357 -12.21 -10.31 5.20
C TRP A 357 -12.26 -11.02 6.56
N TYR A 358 -11.19 -11.78 6.90
CA TYR A 358 -11.08 -12.47 8.19
C TYR A 358 -11.09 -11.49 9.38
N ALA A 359 -10.26 -10.44 9.33
CA ALA A 359 -10.21 -9.44 10.38
C ALA A 359 -11.57 -8.72 10.56
N SER A 360 -12.26 -8.44 9.43
CA SER A 360 -13.59 -7.81 9.45
C SER A 360 -14.66 -8.76 10.03
N MET A 361 -14.60 -10.04 9.70
CA MET A 361 -15.47 -11.07 10.27
C MET A 361 -15.29 -11.14 11.80
N CYS A 362 -14.08 -11.20 12.30
CA CYS A 362 -13.79 -11.23 13.73
C CYS A 362 -14.39 -10.02 14.46
N ILE A 363 -14.25 -8.81 13.90
CA ILE A 363 -14.85 -7.59 14.47
C ILE A 363 -16.37 -7.66 14.45
N ALA A 364 -16.98 -8.06 13.34
CA ALA A 364 -18.42 -8.12 13.19
C ALA A 364 -19.05 -9.13 14.17
N THR A 365 -18.39 -10.28 14.37
CA THR A 365 -18.83 -11.36 15.23
C THR A 365 -18.39 -11.22 16.69
N GLY A 366 -17.48 -10.28 16.98
CA GLY A 366 -16.93 -10.09 18.33
C GLY A 366 -15.93 -11.17 18.74
N GLN A 367 -15.37 -11.90 17.78
CA GLN A 367 -14.32 -12.90 18.02
C GLN A 367 -12.96 -12.21 18.14
N GLU A 368 -12.07 -12.79 18.94
CA GLU A 368 -10.66 -12.43 18.93
C GLU A 368 -9.96 -13.15 17.78
N SER A 369 -9.02 -12.46 17.13
CA SER A 369 -8.23 -12.99 16.01
C SER A 369 -6.80 -13.20 16.48
N THR A 370 -6.29 -14.40 16.33
CA THR A 370 -4.86 -14.70 16.43
C THR A 370 -4.20 -14.70 15.05
N ALA A 371 -2.89 -14.54 15.00
CA ALA A 371 -2.14 -14.61 13.74
C ALA A 371 -2.23 -16.02 13.11
N ASP A 372 -2.17 -17.06 13.94
CA ASP A 372 -2.22 -18.46 13.48
C ASP A 372 -3.59 -18.82 12.90
N GLU A 373 -4.69 -18.48 13.59
CA GLU A 373 -6.05 -18.69 13.07
C GLU A 373 -6.30 -17.93 11.77
N ARG A 374 -5.79 -16.69 11.67
CA ARG A 374 -5.86 -15.92 10.41
C ARG A 374 -5.14 -16.65 9.28
N MET A 375 -3.93 -17.14 9.54
CA MET A 375 -3.15 -17.86 8.53
C MET A 375 -3.79 -19.18 8.12
N GLU A 376 -4.32 -19.93 9.09
CA GLU A 376 -5.07 -21.17 8.82
C GLU A 376 -6.29 -20.86 7.95
N PHE A 377 -7.07 -19.84 8.29
CA PHE A 377 -8.22 -19.40 7.50
C PHE A 377 -7.83 -19.03 6.08
N VAL A 378 -6.81 -18.17 5.92
CA VAL A 378 -6.33 -17.73 4.59
C VAL A 378 -5.85 -18.92 3.78
N SER A 379 -5.09 -19.83 4.36
CA SER A 379 -4.59 -21.05 3.70
C SER A 379 -5.72 -22.00 3.30
N MET A 380 -6.69 -22.22 4.20
CA MET A 380 -7.82 -23.11 3.95
C MET A 380 -8.70 -22.65 2.79
N PHE A 381 -8.97 -21.35 2.73
CA PHE A 381 -9.93 -20.80 1.79
C PHE A 381 -9.32 -20.26 0.50
N PHE A 382 -8.06 -19.88 0.51
CA PHE A 382 -7.38 -19.24 -0.61
C PHE A 382 -6.11 -19.96 -1.06
N GLY A 383 -5.78 -21.13 -0.47
CA GLY A 383 -4.51 -21.83 -0.66
C GLY A 383 -4.10 -22.02 -2.12
N ASP A 384 -5.01 -22.47 -2.98
CA ASP A 384 -4.72 -22.69 -4.40
C ASP A 384 -4.66 -21.37 -5.20
N ALA A 385 -5.43 -20.36 -4.79
CA ALA A 385 -5.44 -19.04 -5.43
C ALA A 385 -4.26 -18.15 -4.99
N LEU A 386 -3.64 -18.44 -3.84
CA LEU A 386 -2.52 -17.68 -3.29
C LEU A 386 -1.23 -17.81 -4.11
N ASN A 387 -1.11 -18.89 -4.89
CA ASN A 387 0.04 -19.12 -5.78
C ASN A 387 -0.13 -18.50 -7.18
N ALA A 388 -1.34 -18.02 -7.50
CA ALA A 388 -1.58 -17.29 -8.74
C ALA A 388 -1.14 -15.82 -8.58
N ASP A 389 -0.40 -15.30 -9.55
CA ASP A 389 -0.21 -13.84 -9.69
C ASP A 389 -1.62 -13.22 -9.79
N PHE A 390 -2.12 -12.59 -8.73
CA PHE A 390 -3.43 -11.93 -8.73
C PHE A 390 -3.44 -10.74 -9.69
N SER A 391 -3.18 -11.00 -10.95
CA SER A 391 -3.34 -10.02 -12.02
C SER A 391 -4.79 -9.87 -12.47
N SER A 392 -5.68 -10.82 -12.12
CA SER A 392 -7.08 -10.77 -12.50
C SER A 392 -8.01 -10.67 -11.28
N SER A 393 -8.73 -9.56 -11.21
CA SER A 393 -9.84 -9.34 -10.26
C SER A 393 -11.00 -10.36 -10.44
N TRP A 394 -10.95 -11.17 -11.49
CA TRP A 394 -11.97 -12.16 -11.84
C TRP A 394 -11.83 -13.46 -11.05
N GLU A 395 -10.64 -14.04 -10.99
CA GLU A 395 -10.34 -15.27 -10.22
C GLU A 395 -10.60 -15.08 -8.72
N TYR A 396 -10.31 -13.89 -8.22
CA TYR A 396 -10.63 -13.54 -6.83
C TYR A 396 -12.14 -13.51 -6.54
N ARG A 397 -12.98 -13.03 -7.47
CA ARG A 397 -14.45 -13.03 -7.31
C ARG A 397 -15.01 -14.44 -7.16
N GLU A 398 -14.56 -15.39 -7.97
CA GLU A 398 -15.01 -16.78 -7.90
C GLU A 398 -14.57 -17.42 -6.58
N THR A 399 -13.39 -17.09 -6.08
CA THR A 399 -12.88 -17.57 -4.80
C THR A 399 -13.68 -17.02 -3.62
N VAL A 400 -13.99 -15.72 -3.58
CA VAL A 400 -14.85 -15.14 -2.53
C VAL A 400 -16.25 -15.73 -2.54
N GLN A 401 -16.85 -15.96 -3.70
CA GLN A 401 -18.15 -16.62 -3.80
C GLN A 401 -18.10 -18.09 -3.37
N GLY A 402 -17.02 -18.81 -3.69
CA GLY A 402 -16.79 -20.19 -3.25
C GLY A 402 -16.58 -20.29 -1.73
N LEU A 403 -15.92 -19.30 -1.14
CA LEU A 403 -15.76 -19.12 0.30
C LEU A 403 -17.10 -18.95 1.02
N MET A 404 -17.91 -18.05 0.50
CA MET A 404 -19.22 -17.75 1.04
C MET A 404 -20.12 -18.99 1.16
N SER A 405 -19.97 -19.95 0.25
CA SER A 405 -20.74 -21.20 0.26
C SER A 405 -20.27 -22.22 1.30
N ARG A 406 -19.08 -22.07 1.89
CA ARG A 406 -18.45 -23.05 2.81
C ARG A 406 -18.55 -22.67 4.29
N LEU A 407 -18.90 -21.41 4.62
CA LEU A 407 -19.07 -20.94 5.99
C LEU A 407 -20.44 -21.36 6.52
N VAL A 408 -20.55 -22.60 6.99
CA VAL A 408 -21.82 -23.24 7.40
C VAL A 408 -22.02 -23.26 8.90
N ASP A 409 -20.99 -22.94 9.72
CA ASP A 409 -21.11 -23.02 11.17
C ASP A 409 -21.80 -21.77 11.78
N PRO A 410 -22.72 -21.99 12.74
CA PRO A 410 -23.43 -20.89 13.37
C PRO A 410 -22.47 -20.05 14.22
N VAL A 411 -22.15 -18.85 13.70
CA VAL A 411 -21.35 -17.87 14.41
C VAL A 411 -22.10 -17.39 15.65
N THR A 412 -21.46 -17.42 16.81
CA THR A 412 -22.04 -16.81 18.04
C THR A 412 -21.98 -15.29 17.87
N LEU A 413 -23.14 -14.64 17.82
CA LEU A 413 -23.24 -13.21 17.62
C LEU A 413 -23.39 -12.45 18.93
N PRO A 414 -22.74 -11.28 19.06
CA PRO A 414 -22.78 -10.48 20.28
C PRO A 414 -24.08 -9.70 20.48
N SER A 415 -24.96 -9.67 19.49
CA SER A 415 -26.25 -8.95 19.54
C SER A 415 -27.39 -9.73 18.90
N ARG A 416 -28.61 -9.44 19.36
CA ARG A 416 -29.87 -9.93 18.78
C ARG A 416 -30.66 -8.83 18.07
N ASP A 417 -30.19 -7.58 18.13
CA ASP A 417 -30.82 -6.44 17.49
C ASP A 417 -30.39 -6.34 16.03
N THR A 418 -31.34 -6.22 15.11
CA THR A 418 -31.09 -6.17 13.67
C THR A 418 -30.25 -4.95 13.29
N ASP A 419 -30.56 -3.76 13.83
CA ASP A 419 -29.81 -2.55 13.51
C ASP A 419 -28.37 -2.63 14.04
N GLU A 420 -28.17 -3.20 15.23
CA GLU A 420 -26.82 -3.42 15.75
C GLU A 420 -26.03 -4.40 14.90
N LEU A 421 -26.64 -5.46 14.37
CA LEU A 421 -25.98 -6.37 13.44
C LEU A 421 -25.57 -5.65 12.15
N PHE A 422 -26.44 -4.85 11.55
CA PHE A 422 -26.11 -4.06 10.37
C PHE A 422 -24.95 -3.08 10.64
N VAL A 423 -24.96 -2.41 11.78
CA VAL A 423 -23.87 -1.52 12.20
C VAL A 423 -22.56 -2.28 12.36
N ARG A 424 -22.57 -3.48 12.93
CA ARG A 424 -21.38 -4.29 13.14
C ARG A 424 -20.78 -4.83 11.84
N PHE A 425 -21.62 -5.31 10.93
CA PHE A 425 -21.16 -5.93 9.69
C PHE A 425 -20.91 -4.90 8.58
N LEU A 426 -21.83 -3.95 8.42
CA LEU A 426 -21.84 -3.04 7.27
C LEU A 426 -21.46 -1.59 7.61
N GLY A 427 -21.40 -1.26 8.90
CA GLY A 427 -21.08 0.09 9.38
C GLY A 427 -22.24 1.09 9.28
N ARG A 428 -23.45 0.64 8.95
CA ARG A 428 -24.66 1.45 8.81
C ARG A 428 -25.88 0.78 9.44
N SER A 429 -26.92 1.54 9.70
CA SER A 429 -28.20 0.98 10.10
C SER A 429 -28.92 0.29 8.94
N ALA A 430 -29.81 -0.66 9.27
CA ALA A 430 -30.70 -1.30 8.29
C ALA A 430 -31.69 -0.29 7.69
N THR A 431 -31.99 -0.41 6.42
CA THR A 431 -33.10 0.29 5.77
C THR A 431 -34.45 -0.29 6.23
N PRO A 432 -35.58 0.41 6.03
CA PRO A 432 -36.90 -0.15 6.33
C PRO A 432 -37.18 -1.50 5.64
N ASP A 433 -36.76 -1.64 4.39
CA ASP A 433 -36.97 -2.86 3.61
C ASP A 433 -36.08 -4.02 4.12
N GLU A 434 -34.83 -3.73 4.51
CA GLU A 434 -33.92 -4.69 5.12
C GLU A 434 -34.44 -5.17 6.49
N ARG A 435 -34.97 -4.26 7.32
CA ARG A 435 -35.62 -4.65 8.58
C ARG A 435 -36.84 -5.55 8.33
N ALA A 436 -37.66 -5.26 7.33
CA ALA A 436 -38.78 -6.09 6.96
C ALA A 436 -38.31 -7.50 6.51
N LEU A 437 -37.26 -7.59 5.71
CA LEU A 437 -36.64 -8.84 5.29
C LEU A 437 -36.08 -9.66 6.46
N CYS A 438 -35.53 -9.02 7.47
CA CYS A 438 -34.99 -9.65 8.66
C CYS A 438 -36.04 -10.05 9.69
N SER A 439 -37.28 -9.56 9.56
CA SER A 439 -38.35 -9.82 10.52
C SER A 439 -38.62 -11.33 10.67
N GLY A 440 -38.58 -11.82 11.91
CA GLY A 440 -38.82 -13.25 12.23
C GLY A 440 -37.63 -14.18 11.95
N ARG A 441 -36.48 -13.66 11.51
CA ARG A 441 -35.25 -14.44 11.35
C ARG A 441 -34.45 -14.47 12.66
N SER A 442 -33.65 -15.53 12.83
CA SER A 442 -32.72 -15.59 13.95
C SER A 442 -31.56 -14.60 13.73
N PRO A 443 -30.92 -14.10 14.80
CA PRO A 443 -29.72 -13.28 14.69
C PRO A 443 -28.61 -13.96 13.89
N GLN A 444 -28.48 -15.28 14.01
CA GLN A 444 -27.51 -16.09 13.27
C GLN A 444 -27.80 -16.06 11.76
N ASP A 445 -29.07 -16.21 11.36
CA ASP A 445 -29.45 -16.12 9.94
C ASP A 445 -29.16 -14.71 9.38
N ILE A 446 -29.44 -13.66 10.15
CA ILE A 446 -29.15 -12.29 9.77
C ILE A 446 -27.65 -12.08 9.64
N GLY A 447 -26.85 -12.48 10.61
CA GLY A 447 -25.39 -12.39 10.57
C GLY A 447 -24.80 -13.15 9.38
N PHE A 448 -25.29 -14.36 9.11
CA PHE A 448 -24.92 -15.14 7.94
C PHE A 448 -25.25 -14.41 6.63
N MET A 449 -26.44 -13.85 6.50
CA MET A 449 -26.84 -13.07 5.31
C MET A 449 -25.95 -11.84 5.12
N LEU A 450 -25.63 -11.11 6.21
CA LEU A 450 -24.77 -9.93 6.15
C LEU A 450 -23.34 -10.26 5.75
N LEU A 451 -22.78 -11.32 6.34
CA LEU A 451 -21.44 -11.81 6.02
C LEU A 451 -21.29 -12.21 4.54
N HIS A 452 -22.38 -12.74 3.94
CA HIS A 452 -22.43 -13.15 2.54
C HIS A 452 -22.89 -12.05 1.58
N SER A 453 -23.14 -10.85 2.09
CA SER A 453 -23.53 -9.72 1.24
C SER A 453 -22.34 -9.19 0.44
N SER A 454 -22.61 -8.69 -0.76
CA SER A 454 -21.59 -7.98 -1.54
C SER A 454 -21.09 -6.72 -0.80
N GLU A 455 -21.94 -6.10 0.01
CA GLU A 455 -21.57 -4.93 0.80
C GLU A 455 -20.53 -5.26 1.88
N PHE A 456 -20.57 -6.47 2.47
CA PHE A 456 -19.53 -6.92 3.39
C PHE A 456 -18.23 -7.27 2.65
N ALA A 457 -18.35 -7.98 1.52
CA ALA A 457 -17.21 -8.55 0.80
C ALA A 457 -16.38 -7.52 0.01
N PHE A 458 -16.89 -6.30 -0.19
CA PHE A 458 -16.23 -5.26 -0.97
C PHE A 458 -15.98 -3.99 -0.17
N ASN A 459 -14.89 -3.30 -0.52
CA ASN A 459 -14.61 -1.94 -0.12
C ASN A 459 -15.14 -0.99 -1.22
N HIS A 460 -16.26 -0.36 -0.95
CA HIS A 460 -17.00 0.50 -1.86
C HIS A 460 -17.08 1.96 -1.41
#